data_6344596af2e6646ba21bbb2c4fba1112
#
_entry.id   6344596af2e6646ba21bbb2c4fba1112
#
_cell.length_a   1.000
_cell.length_b   1.000
_cell.length_c   1.000
_cell.angle_alpha   90.00
_cell.angle_beta   90.00
_cell.angle_gamma   90.00
#
_symmetry.space_group_name_H-M   'P 1'
#
loop_
_entity.id
_entity.type
_entity.pdbx_description
1 polymer ?
#
loop_
_entity_poly.entity_id
_entity_poly.type
_entity_poly.pdbx_seq_one_letter_code
_entity_poly.pdbx_strand_id
1 'polypeptide(L)'
;MRVSLWPFFGLIFGLSWLFWVPATLFHATEPAFPILELHYLGGLMPPVVAIALLHLQHTRAEQRDYWQRVVDFKRIRLGWYAVILLTPSAFTALSALCDRLLGGRGAVLNAASSFMHQPVGIVRFAMSTLLFGPLPEELAWRGYALDRLQMRWNTLMSSLMLEGVWTVWHLPLFFIKGSYQHGLGVGTLGFWLFMMDKVPQSIIMT
;
A
#
# COMPACT_ATOMS: atom_id res chain seq x y z
N MET A 1 4.99 -27.67 7.98
CA MET A 1 5.59 -27.63 6.61
C MET A 1 6.01 -26.21 6.31
N ARG A 2 7.22 -26.00 5.74
CA ARG A 2 7.64 -24.62 5.34
C ARG A 2 6.89 -24.28 4.04
N VAL A 3 5.82 -23.52 4.15
CA VAL A 3 5.07 -23.04 2.98
C VAL A 3 5.98 -22.12 2.17
N SER A 4 6.15 -22.42 0.90
CA SER A 4 6.92 -21.58 -0.02
C SER A 4 6.17 -20.27 -0.27
N LEU A 5 6.88 -19.13 -0.27
CA LEU A 5 6.30 -17.82 -0.62
C LEU A 5 6.26 -17.56 -2.14
N TRP A 6 6.94 -18.36 -2.94
CA TRP A 6 6.97 -18.15 -4.39
C TRP A 6 5.58 -18.25 -5.05
N PRO A 7 4.72 -19.23 -4.69
CA PRO A 7 3.34 -19.25 -5.20
C PRO A 7 2.54 -18.01 -4.81
N PHE A 8 2.72 -17.50 -3.59
CA PHE A 8 2.07 -16.27 -3.13
C PHE A 8 2.46 -15.06 -3.98
N PHE A 9 3.75 -14.81 -4.15
CA PHE A 9 4.22 -13.70 -4.97
C PHE A 9 3.83 -13.88 -6.45
N GLY A 10 4.00 -15.08 -7.00
CA GLY A 10 3.61 -15.37 -8.39
C GLY A 10 2.13 -15.13 -8.66
N LEU A 11 1.25 -15.54 -7.74
CA LEU A 11 -0.19 -15.30 -7.86
C LEU A 11 -0.54 -13.82 -7.74
N ILE A 12 0.06 -13.09 -6.80
CA ILE A 12 -0.18 -11.65 -6.66
C ILE A 12 0.24 -10.90 -7.92
N PHE A 13 1.46 -11.13 -8.41
CA PHE A 13 1.92 -10.48 -9.63
C PHE A 13 1.05 -10.86 -10.83
N GLY A 14 0.81 -12.16 -11.02
CA GLY A 14 0.01 -12.65 -12.13
C GLY A 14 -1.40 -12.08 -12.14
N LEU A 15 -2.09 -12.11 -11.01
CA LEU A 15 -3.47 -11.64 -10.92
C LEU A 15 -3.58 -10.11 -10.93
N SER A 16 -2.71 -9.38 -10.19
CA SER A 16 -2.75 -7.92 -10.23
C SER A 16 -2.41 -7.39 -11.61
N TRP A 17 -1.37 -7.93 -12.23
CA TRP A 17 -0.94 -7.47 -13.55
C TRP A 17 -1.88 -7.90 -14.66
N LEU A 18 -2.65 -8.99 -14.48
CA LEU A 18 -3.73 -9.38 -15.39
C LEU A 18 -4.78 -8.25 -15.53
N PHE A 19 -5.03 -7.50 -14.47
CA PHE A 19 -5.92 -6.34 -14.50
C PHE A 19 -5.20 -5.05 -14.90
N TRP A 20 -4.01 -4.80 -14.37
CA TRP A 20 -3.31 -3.53 -14.57
C TRP A 20 -2.68 -3.39 -15.95
N VAL A 21 -2.11 -4.47 -16.52
CA VAL A 21 -1.50 -4.38 -17.85
C VAL A 21 -2.54 -4.02 -18.93
N PRO A 22 -3.71 -4.65 -19.01
CA PRO A 22 -4.77 -4.17 -19.91
C PRO A 22 -5.19 -2.72 -19.66
N ALA A 23 -5.23 -2.28 -18.39
CA ALA A 23 -5.59 -0.90 -18.07
C ALA A 23 -4.61 0.13 -18.68
N THR A 24 -3.34 -0.23 -18.90
CA THR A 24 -2.36 0.67 -19.54
C THR A 24 -2.67 0.94 -21.01
N LEU A 25 -3.46 0.08 -21.66
CA LEU A 25 -3.81 0.21 -23.08
C LEU A 25 -4.92 1.23 -23.33
N PHE A 26 -5.67 1.62 -22.28
CA PHE A 26 -6.70 2.62 -22.41
C PHE A 26 -6.10 4.04 -22.30
N HIS A 27 -6.52 4.91 -23.22
CA HIS A 27 -5.98 6.27 -23.36
C HIS A 27 -6.89 7.37 -22.81
N ALA A 28 -7.91 7.02 -22.02
CA ALA A 28 -8.76 8.01 -21.39
C ALA A 28 -7.93 8.93 -20.48
N THR A 29 -8.22 10.23 -20.52
CA THR A 29 -7.53 11.25 -19.72
C THR A 29 -8.01 11.28 -18.27
N GLU A 30 -9.21 10.78 -18.03
CA GLU A 30 -9.83 10.68 -16.72
C GLU A 30 -10.01 9.20 -16.33
N PRO A 31 -9.91 8.87 -15.03
CA PRO A 31 -10.18 7.52 -14.55
C PRO A 31 -11.67 7.21 -14.71
N ALA A 32 -12.00 6.56 -15.82
CA ALA A 32 -13.34 6.14 -16.19
C ALA A 32 -13.39 4.62 -16.39
N PHE A 33 -14.59 4.07 -16.54
CA PHE A 33 -14.76 2.66 -16.88
C PHE A 33 -14.04 2.33 -18.21
N PRO A 34 -13.27 1.22 -18.34
CA PRO A 34 -13.01 0.19 -17.32
C PRO A 34 -11.72 0.43 -16.51
N ILE A 35 -11.02 1.55 -16.68
CA ILE A 35 -9.70 1.78 -16.08
C ILE A 35 -9.77 1.76 -14.56
N LEU A 36 -10.78 2.42 -13.98
CA LEU A 36 -10.95 2.54 -12.53
C LEU A 36 -11.19 1.16 -11.90
N GLU A 37 -12.06 0.35 -12.51
CA GLU A 37 -12.37 -1.00 -12.05
C GLU A 37 -11.16 -1.92 -12.15
N LEU A 38 -10.44 -1.90 -13.26
CA LEU A 38 -9.22 -2.67 -13.44
C LEU A 38 -8.13 -2.26 -12.43
N HIS A 39 -8.02 -0.95 -12.15
CA HIS A 39 -7.10 -0.43 -11.14
C HIS A 39 -7.41 -1.01 -9.76
N TYR A 40 -8.67 -0.91 -9.29
CA TYR A 40 -9.07 -1.42 -7.98
C TYR A 40 -9.02 -2.96 -7.91
N LEU A 41 -9.44 -3.66 -8.95
CA LEU A 41 -9.37 -5.13 -9.00
C LEU A 41 -7.93 -5.62 -8.86
N GLY A 42 -6.99 -5.01 -9.59
CA GLY A 42 -5.57 -5.35 -9.46
C GLY A 42 -5.03 -5.07 -8.04
N GLY A 43 -5.44 -3.95 -7.42
CA GLY A 43 -5.04 -3.59 -6.06
C GLY A 43 -5.62 -4.50 -4.98
N LEU A 44 -6.75 -5.15 -5.23
CA LEU A 44 -7.38 -6.09 -4.29
C LEU A 44 -6.82 -7.52 -4.39
N MET A 45 -5.99 -7.84 -5.38
CA MET A 45 -5.46 -9.20 -5.54
C MET A 45 -4.54 -9.64 -4.39
N PRO A 46 -3.65 -8.81 -3.82
CA PRO A 46 -2.84 -9.22 -2.68
C PRO A 46 -3.65 -9.80 -1.51
N PRO A 47 -4.64 -9.09 -0.93
CA PRO A 47 -5.44 -9.66 0.16
C PRO A 47 -6.27 -10.88 -0.26
N VAL A 48 -6.80 -10.90 -1.48
CA VAL A 48 -7.55 -12.07 -1.99
C VAL A 48 -6.65 -13.30 -2.02
N VAL A 49 -5.44 -13.19 -2.56
CA VAL A 49 -4.48 -14.30 -2.61
C VAL A 49 -4.03 -14.70 -1.20
N ALA A 50 -3.74 -13.73 -0.33
CA ALA A 50 -3.32 -14.01 1.05
C ALA A 50 -4.39 -14.80 1.81
N ILE A 51 -5.65 -14.34 1.75
CA ILE A 51 -6.78 -14.98 2.42
C ILE A 51 -7.06 -16.37 1.82
N ALA A 52 -7.04 -16.49 0.49
CA ALA A 52 -7.23 -17.76 -0.18
C ALA A 52 -6.18 -18.80 0.25
N LEU A 53 -4.89 -18.44 0.19
CA LEU A 53 -3.81 -19.33 0.61
C LEU A 53 -3.84 -19.63 2.11
N LEU A 54 -4.22 -18.67 2.95
CA LEU A 54 -4.42 -18.88 4.38
C LEU A 54 -5.45 -19.97 4.64
N HIS A 55 -6.58 -19.93 3.93
CA HIS A 55 -7.66 -20.92 4.13
C HIS A 55 -7.38 -22.27 3.46
N LEU A 56 -6.63 -22.29 2.35
CA LEU A 56 -6.33 -23.52 1.62
C LEU A 56 -5.13 -24.29 2.16
N GLN A 57 -4.13 -23.61 2.74
CA GLN A 57 -2.83 -24.20 3.07
C GLN A 57 -2.51 -24.22 4.57
N HIS A 58 -3.33 -23.56 5.40
CA HIS A 58 -3.03 -23.39 6.81
C HIS A 58 -4.08 -24.01 7.72
N THR A 59 -3.63 -24.41 8.91
CA THR A 59 -4.48 -24.99 9.94
C THR A 59 -5.48 -23.96 10.51
N ARG A 60 -6.55 -24.43 11.12
CA ARG A 60 -7.53 -23.56 11.80
C ARG A 60 -6.90 -22.71 12.91
N ALA A 61 -5.87 -23.21 13.57
CA ALA A 61 -5.14 -22.46 14.59
C ALA A 61 -4.38 -21.28 13.98
N GLU A 62 -3.67 -21.49 12.88
CA GLU A 62 -2.96 -20.42 12.14
C GLU A 62 -3.91 -19.38 11.54
N GLN A 63 -5.05 -19.83 10.99
CA GLN A 63 -6.10 -18.93 10.50
C GLN A 63 -6.65 -18.06 11.63
N ARG A 64 -6.91 -18.67 12.80
CA ARG A 64 -7.40 -17.94 13.97
C ARG A 64 -6.38 -16.92 14.48
N ASP A 65 -5.10 -17.29 14.56
CA ASP A 65 -4.04 -16.37 14.98
C ASP A 65 -3.91 -15.20 14.02
N TYR A 66 -3.95 -15.46 12.70
CA TYR A 66 -3.94 -14.40 11.69
C TYR A 66 -5.07 -13.38 11.93
N TRP A 67 -6.32 -13.85 12.03
CA TRP A 67 -7.46 -12.97 12.23
C TRP A 67 -7.45 -12.27 13.58
N GLN A 68 -6.97 -12.94 14.65
CA GLN A 68 -6.79 -12.29 15.94
C GLN A 68 -5.78 -11.12 15.88
N ARG A 69 -4.71 -11.26 15.11
CA ARG A 69 -3.75 -10.16 14.91
C ARG A 69 -4.34 -8.98 14.15
N VAL A 70 -5.25 -9.24 13.22
CA VAL A 70 -5.93 -8.18 12.45
C VAL A 70 -6.94 -7.41 13.29
N VAL A 71 -7.69 -8.07 14.17
CA VAL A 71 -8.82 -7.45 14.89
C VAL A 71 -8.57 -7.16 16.37
N ASP A 72 -7.49 -7.64 16.93
CA ASP A 72 -7.19 -7.45 18.36
C ASP A 72 -6.47 -6.12 18.64
N PHE A 73 -7.25 -5.07 18.73
CA PHE A 73 -6.75 -3.72 19.06
C PHE A 73 -6.06 -3.63 20.43
N LYS A 74 -6.24 -4.60 21.32
CA LYS A 74 -5.62 -4.60 22.65
C LYS A 74 -4.15 -5.03 22.63
N ARG A 75 -3.68 -5.61 21.52
CA ARG A 75 -2.26 -5.98 21.34
C ARG A 75 -1.32 -4.78 21.31
N ILE A 76 -1.82 -3.62 20.92
CA ILE A 76 -1.04 -2.39 20.81
C ILE A 76 -1.29 -1.53 22.06
N ARG A 77 -0.22 -1.10 22.73
CA ARG A 77 -0.34 -0.17 23.86
C ARG A 77 -0.91 1.17 23.36
N LEU A 78 -1.74 1.81 24.19
CA LEU A 78 -2.43 3.07 23.84
C LEU A 78 -1.48 4.16 23.29
N GLY A 79 -0.26 4.25 23.81
CA GLY A 79 0.74 5.19 23.33
C GLY A 79 1.13 5.00 21.87
N TRP A 80 1.12 3.76 21.37
CA TRP A 80 1.42 3.50 19.96
C TRP A 80 0.31 3.99 19.00
N TYR A 81 -0.95 4.02 19.47
CA TYR A 81 -2.02 4.63 18.66
C TYR A 81 -1.78 6.13 18.46
N ALA A 82 -1.27 6.83 19.47
CA ALA A 82 -0.86 8.22 19.30
C ALA A 82 0.27 8.36 18.28
N VAL A 83 1.27 7.49 18.32
CA VAL A 83 2.37 7.47 17.32
C VAL A 83 1.81 7.21 15.92
N ILE A 84 0.97 6.20 15.74
CA ILE A 84 0.37 5.86 14.43
C ILE A 84 -0.45 7.03 13.86
N LEU A 85 -1.22 7.71 14.70
CA LEU A 85 -2.07 8.81 14.24
C LEU A 85 -1.30 10.11 14.02
N LEU A 86 -0.30 10.40 14.86
CA LEU A 86 0.45 11.66 14.79
C LEU A 86 1.57 11.64 13.76
N THR A 87 2.17 10.47 13.49
CA THR A 87 3.29 10.36 12.54
C THR A 87 2.94 10.84 11.13
N PRO A 88 1.85 10.38 10.47
CA PRO A 88 1.48 10.89 9.15
C PRO A 88 1.20 12.39 9.15
N SER A 89 0.55 12.91 10.21
CA SER A 89 0.25 14.33 10.36
C SER A 89 1.53 15.15 10.51
N ALA A 90 2.49 14.67 11.29
CA ALA A 90 3.79 15.32 11.48
C ALA A 90 4.59 15.35 10.17
N PHE A 91 4.64 14.25 9.42
CA PHE A 91 5.29 14.21 8.12
C PHE A 91 4.62 15.15 7.11
N THR A 92 3.29 15.20 7.07
CA THR A 92 2.55 16.12 6.20
C THR A 92 2.87 17.58 6.57
N ALA A 93 2.88 17.92 7.85
CA ALA A 93 3.22 19.26 8.31
C ALA A 93 4.68 19.64 7.98
N LEU A 94 5.61 18.70 8.17
CA LEU A 94 7.02 18.90 7.82
C LEU A 94 7.19 19.09 6.31
N SER A 95 6.53 18.28 5.49
CA SER A 95 6.55 18.41 4.02
C SER A 95 6.01 19.78 3.58
N ALA A 96 4.91 20.24 4.19
CA ALA A 96 4.33 21.54 3.89
C ALA A 96 5.27 22.69 4.31
N LEU A 97 5.97 22.54 5.43
CA LEU A 97 6.97 23.51 5.88
C LEU A 97 8.18 23.55 4.93
N CYS A 98 8.72 22.39 4.54
CA CYS A 98 9.82 22.29 3.58
C CYS A 98 9.44 22.89 2.22
N ASP A 99 8.24 22.60 1.71
CA ASP A 99 7.73 23.17 0.46
C ASP A 99 7.75 24.71 0.52
N ARG A 100 7.26 25.30 1.61
CA ARG A 100 7.28 26.76 1.81
C ARG A 100 8.68 27.35 1.90
N LEU A 101 9.57 26.71 2.68
CA LEU A 101 10.94 27.19 2.86
C LEU A 101 11.76 27.13 1.58
N LEU A 102 11.45 26.17 0.70
CA LEU A 102 12.09 26.00 -0.61
C LEU A 102 11.43 26.80 -1.75
N GLY A 103 10.48 27.68 -1.42
CA GLY A 103 9.81 28.54 -2.39
C GLY A 103 8.72 27.84 -3.21
N GLY A 104 8.22 26.69 -2.71
CA GLY A 104 7.11 25.95 -3.33
C GLY A 104 5.76 26.68 -3.22
N ARG A 105 4.80 26.24 -4.02
CA ARG A 105 3.47 26.87 -4.15
C ARG A 105 2.46 26.47 -3.08
N GLY A 106 2.87 25.74 -2.04
CA GLY A 106 1.98 25.32 -0.97
C GLY A 106 0.95 24.27 -1.38
N ALA A 107 1.28 23.37 -2.30
CA ALA A 107 0.36 22.36 -2.83
C ALA A 107 -0.31 21.54 -1.72
N VAL A 108 0.43 21.14 -0.68
CA VAL A 108 -0.09 20.39 0.47
C VAL A 108 -1.11 21.21 1.25
N LEU A 109 -0.84 22.51 1.46
CA LEU A 109 -1.75 23.39 2.21
C LEU A 109 -3.01 23.72 1.41
N ASN A 110 -2.88 23.88 0.09
CA ASN A 110 -4.02 24.10 -0.81
C ASN A 110 -4.94 22.87 -0.84
N ALA A 111 -4.37 21.67 -0.90
CA ALA A 111 -5.14 20.43 -0.79
C ALA A 111 -5.85 20.34 0.57
N ALA A 112 -5.15 20.62 1.68
CA ALA A 112 -5.74 20.62 3.00
C ALA A 112 -6.89 21.63 3.14
N SER A 113 -6.72 22.85 2.61
CA SER A 113 -7.77 23.87 2.63
C SER A 113 -9.02 23.44 1.84
N SER A 114 -8.83 22.82 0.68
CA SER A 114 -9.93 22.29 -0.13
C SER A 114 -10.75 21.24 0.64
N PHE A 115 -10.07 20.37 1.39
CA PHE A 115 -10.75 19.40 2.25
C PHE A 115 -11.49 20.04 3.42
N MET A 116 -10.95 21.10 4.04
CA MET A 116 -11.63 21.79 5.17
C MET A 116 -12.99 22.37 4.78
N HIS A 117 -13.18 22.74 3.52
CA HIS A 117 -14.46 23.24 3.01
C HIS A 117 -15.47 22.14 2.67
N GLN A 118 -15.04 20.87 2.68
CA GLN A 118 -15.88 19.71 2.37
C GLN A 118 -15.66 18.56 3.37
N PRO A 119 -16.14 18.66 4.62
CA PRO A 119 -15.87 17.67 5.65
C PRO A 119 -16.37 16.25 5.30
N VAL A 120 -17.49 16.14 4.58
CA VAL A 120 -18.00 14.85 4.07
C VAL A 120 -17.02 14.27 3.02
N GLY A 121 -16.39 15.13 2.24
CA GLY A 121 -15.34 14.74 1.28
C GLY A 121 -14.12 14.13 1.96
N ILE A 122 -13.70 14.67 3.13
CA ILE A 122 -12.60 14.10 3.92
C ILE A 122 -12.93 12.67 4.35
N VAL A 123 -14.10 12.46 4.92
CA VAL A 123 -14.51 11.13 5.40
C VAL A 123 -14.57 10.14 4.23
N ARG A 124 -15.18 10.54 3.11
CA ARG A 124 -15.25 9.70 1.91
C ARG A 124 -13.85 9.35 1.39
N PHE A 125 -12.98 10.34 1.26
CA PHE A 125 -11.59 10.15 0.82
C PHE A 125 -10.82 9.22 1.77
N ALA A 126 -10.88 9.47 3.08
CA ALA A 126 -10.22 8.65 4.09
C ALA A 126 -10.72 7.19 4.05
N MET A 127 -12.04 7.01 3.98
CA MET A 127 -12.63 5.66 3.91
C MET A 127 -12.26 4.95 2.61
N SER A 128 -12.34 5.61 1.46
CA SER A 128 -11.95 4.99 0.19
C SER A 128 -10.48 4.64 0.16
N THR A 129 -9.60 5.54 0.60
CA THR A 129 -8.15 5.30 0.66
C THR A 129 -7.83 4.14 1.60
N LEU A 130 -8.46 4.10 2.78
CA LEU A 130 -8.24 3.04 3.76
C LEU A 130 -8.72 1.68 3.23
N LEU A 131 -9.93 1.61 2.65
CA LEU A 131 -10.56 0.35 2.26
C LEU A 131 -10.04 -0.21 0.93
N PHE A 132 -9.59 0.64 0.01
CA PHE A 132 -9.12 0.24 -1.32
C PHE A 132 -7.61 0.46 -1.55
N GLY A 133 -6.88 0.88 -0.54
CA GLY A 133 -5.45 1.12 -0.59
C GLY A 133 -4.71 0.38 0.53
N PRO A 134 -4.13 1.09 1.51
CA PRO A 134 -3.18 0.51 2.46
C PRO A 134 -3.73 -0.66 3.28
N LEU A 135 -4.96 -0.58 3.79
CA LEU A 135 -5.47 -1.62 4.71
C LEU A 135 -5.57 -3.01 4.07
N PRO A 136 -6.17 -3.19 2.87
CA PRO A 136 -6.15 -4.48 2.19
C PRO A 136 -4.75 -4.98 1.89
N GLU A 137 -3.84 -4.09 1.49
CA GLU A 137 -2.47 -4.46 1.19
C GLU A 137 -1.73 -4.97 2.43
N GLU A 138 -1.93 -4.36 3.61
CA GLU A 138 -1.32 -4.79 4.86
C GLU A 138 -1.73 -6.22 5.26
N LEU A 139 -2.96 -6.63 4.96
CA LEU A 139 -3.39 -8.02 5.17
C LEU A 139 -2.51 -9.02 4.40
N ALA A 140 -2.07 -8.66 3.23
CA ALA A 140 -1.21 -9.50 2.40
C ALA A 140 0.27 -9.37 2.78
N TRP A 141 0.78 -8.13 2.80
CA TRP A 141 2.21 -7.90 2.94
C TRP A 141 2.70 -8.16 4.36
N ARG A 142 2.08 -7.52 5.37
CA ARG A 142 2.49 -7.65 6.79
C ARG A 142 1.77 -8.82 7.47
N GLY A 143 0.49 -9.03 7.17
CA GLY A 143 -0.28 -10.12 7.76
C GLY A 143 0.13 -11.51 7.28
N TYR A 144 0.46 -11.68 5.99
CA TYR A 144 0.76 -13.00 5.41
C TYR A 144 2.23 -13.19 5.04
N ALA A 145 2.83 -12.27 4.25
CA ALA A 145 4.16 -12.50 3.69
C ALA A 145 5.29 -12.27 4.69
N LEU A 146 5.23 -11.19 5.48
CA LEU A 146 6.31 -10.80 6.37
C LEU A 146 6.63 -11.86 7.41
N ASP A 147 5.63 -12.44 8.08
CA ASP A 147 5.81 -13.52 9.04
C ASP A 147 6.59 -14.70 8.46
N ARG A 148 6.30 -15.05 7.21
CA ARG A 148 6.92 -16.18 6.53
C ARG A 148 8.33 -15.87 6.03
N LEU A 149 8.59 -14.61 5.69
CA LEU A 149 9.95 -14.15 5.42
C LEU A 149 10.79 -14.20 6.69
N GLN A 150 10.26 -13.73 7.83
CA GLN A 150 10.94 -13.73 9.12
C GLN A 150 11.20 -15.13 9.69
N MET A 151 10.47 -16.15 9.24
CA MET A 151 10.82 -17.55 9.56
C MET A 151 12.13 -18.03 8.87
N ARG A 152 12.63 -17.30 7.88
CA ARG A 152 13.81 -17.69 7.08
C ARG A 152 14.96 -16.70 7.19
N TRP A 153 14.67 -15.44 7.34
CA TRP A 153 15.63 -14.34 7.38
C TRP A 153 15.41 -13.46 8.60
N ASN A 154 16.43 -12.68 8.96
CA ASN A 154 16.27 -11.68 10.01
C ASN A 154 15.30 -10.58 9.58
N THR A 155 14.86 -9.77 10.55
CA THR A 155 13.91 -8.69 10.37
C THR A 155 14.28 -7.73 9.23
N LEU A 156 15.55 -7.26 9.20
CA LEU A 156 15.98 -6.31 8.17
C LEU A 156 15.94 -6.92 6.77
N MET A 157 16.44 -8.14 6.59
CA MET A 157 16.43 -8.82 5.28
C MET A 157 15.00 -9.10 4.82
N SER A 158 14.12 -9.52 5.74
CA SER A 158 12.71 -9.75 5.45
C SER A 158 12.01 -8.48 4.98
N SER A 159 12.29 -7.34 5.65
CA SER A 159 11.77 -6.03 5.25
C SER A 159 12.25 -5.62 3.87
N LEU A 160 13.55 -5.70 3.61
CA LEU A 160 14.13 -5.32 2.32
C LEU A 160 13.61 -6.19 1.16
N MET A 161 13.45 -7.50 1.39
CA MET A 161 12.89 -8.41 0.38
C MET A 161 11.41 -8.07 0.10
N LEU A 162 10.64 -7.85 1.16
CA LEU A 162 9.23 -7.50 1.03
C LEU A 162 9.06 -6.19 0.25
N GLU A 163 9.85 -5.17 0.60
CA GLU A 163 9.82 -3.87 -0.08
C GLU A 163 10.22 -3.96 -1.54
N GLY A 164 11.28 -4.70 -1.85
CA GLY A 164 11.68 -4.92 -3.23
C GLY A 164 10.56 -5.54 -4.06
N VAL A 165 9.89 -6.56 -3.53
CA VAL A 165 8.75 -7.21 -4.16
C VAL A 165 7.58 -6.23 -4.30
N TRP A 166 7.22 -5.52 -3.23
CA TRP A 166 6.12 -4.58 -3.21
C TRP A 166 6.34 -3.39 -4.16
N THR A 167 7.56 -2.88 -4.21
CA THR A 167 7.97 -1.83 -5.15
C THR A 167 7.79 -2.27 -6.59
N VAL A 168 8.30 -3.45 -6.96
CA VAL A 168 8.17 -3.99 -8.33
C VAL A 168 6.71 -4.27 -8.68
N TRP A 169 5.90 -4.69 -7.71
CA TRP A 169 4.46 -4.93 -7.92
C TRP A 169 3.73 -3.69 -8.43
N HIS A 170 4.12 -2.48 -7.99
CA HIS A 170 3.51 -1.21 -8.40
C HIS A 170 3.87 -0.76 -9.83
N LEU A 171 4.86 -1.37 -10.50
CA LEU A 171 5.36 -0.89 -11.79
C LEU A 171 4.29 -0.61 -12.85
N PRO A 172 3.26 -1.47 -13.08
CA PRO A 172 2.26 -1.19 -14.10
C PRO A 172 1.47 0.09 -13.84
N LEU A 173 1.32 0.51 -12.57
CA LEU A 173 0.56 1.70 -12.21
C LEU A 173 1.17 2.99 -12.80
N PHE A 174 2.48 3.01 -13.03
CA PHE A 174 3.14 4.16 -13.68
C PHE A 174 2.71 4.36 -15.14
N PHE A 175 2.08 3.37 -15.73
CA PHE A 175 1.61 3.39 -17.12
C PHE A 175 0.08 3.52 -17.23
N ILE A 176 -0.65 3.47 -16.11
CA ILE A 176 -2.11 3.66 -16.07
C ILE A 176 -2.41 5.16 -15.96
N LYS A 177 -2.92 5.77 -17.01
CA LYS A 177 -3.32 7.18 -17.01
C LYS A 177 -4.33 7.49 -15.90
N GLY A 178 -4.13 8.61 -15.21
CA GLY A 178 -4.98 9.02 -14.09
C GLY A 178 -4.61 8.40 -12.74
N SER A 179 -3.68 7.42 -12.68
CA SER A 179 -3.15 6.94 -11.41
C SER A 179 -2.18 7.96 -10.78
N TYR A 180 -2.03 7.92 -9.47
CA TYR A 180 -1.04 8.72 -8.74
C TYR A 180 0.38 8.47 -9.27
N GLN A 181 0.74 7.20 -9.47
CA GLN A 181 2.06 6.79 -9.95
C GLN A 181 2.35 7.30 -11.36
N HIS A 182 1.35 7.28 -12.25
CA HIS A 182 1.51 7.87 -13.58
C HIS A 182 1.80 9.38 -13.52
N GLY A 183 1.17 10.09 -12.58
CA GLY A 183 1.42 11.51 -12.35
C GLY A 183 2.85 11.83 -11.90
N LEU A 184 3.55 10.88 -11.28
CA LEU A 184 4.96 11.03 -10.91
C LEU A 184 5.89 10.96 -12.12
N GLY A 185 5.51 10.23 -13.17
CA GLY A 185 6.28 10.05 -14.40
C GLY A 185 7.45 9.08 -14.26
N VAL A 186 7.60 8.18 -15.21
CA VAL A 186 8.68 7.18 -15.23
C VAL A 186 10.05 7.87 -15.40
N GLY A 187 11.03 7.47 -14.60
CA GLY A 187 12.41 7.98 -14.67
C GLY A 187 12.64 9.36 -14.05
N THR A 188 11.59 10.02 -13.55
CA THR A 188 11.70 11.32 -12.85
C THR A 188 12.20 11.14 -11.41
N LEU A 189 12.51 12.23 -10.73
CA LEU A 189 12.82 12.22 -9.30
C LEU A 189 11.63 11.63 -8.50
N GLY A 190 10.39 11.98 -8.86
CA GLY A 190 9.18 11.44 -8.22
C GLY A 190 9.06 9.92 -8.33
N PHE A 191 9.40 9.35 -9.49
CA PHE A 191 9.50 7.91 -9.68
C PHE A 191 10.49 7.27 -8.71
N TRP A 192 11.72 7.77 -8.68
CA TRP A 192 12.77 7.20 -7.83
C TRP A 192 12.47 7.37 -6.34
N LEU A 193 11.93 8.52 -5.93
CA LEU A 193 11.50 8.72 -4.55
C LEU A 193 10.40 7.71 -4.16
N PHE A 194 9.40 7.49 -5.02
CA PHE A 194 8.35 6.48 -4.76
C PHE A 194 8.94 5.07 -4.62
N MET A 195 9.87 4.70 -5.51
CA MET A 195 10.50 3.38 -5.49
C MET A 195 11.36 3.16 -4.24
N MET A 196 11.98 4.22 -3.71
CA MET A 196 12.85 4.16 -2.53
C MET A 196 12.11 4.37 -1.21
N ASP A 197 10.98 5.08 -1.19
CA ASP A 197 10.20 5.40 0.01
C ASP A 197 9.67 4.16 0.74
N LYS A 198 9.46 3.09 0.02
CA LYS A 198 8.99 1.82 0.57
C LYS A 198 10.00 1.20 1.55
N VAL A 199 11.29 1.39 1.33
CA VAL A 199 12.34 0.81 2.19
C VAL A 199 12.26 1.31 3.64
N PRO A 200 12.28 2.62 3.94
CA PRO A 200 12.12 3.08 5.31
C PRO A 200 10.76 2.72 5.92
N GLN A 201 9.68 2.72 5.13
CA GLN A 201 8.36 2.30 5.62
C GLN A 201 8.38 0.88 6.18
N SER A 202 8.96 -0.07 5.46
CA SER A 202 9.01 -1.46 5.92
C SER A 202 9.86 -1.63 7.18
N ILE A 203 11.02 -0.97 7.23
CA ILE A 203 11.90 -1.04 8.41
C ILE A 203 11.18 -0.53 9.67
N ILE A 204 10.39 0.53 9.54
CA ILE A 204 9.64 1.10 10.68
C ILE A 204 8.46 0.20 11.08
N MET A 205 7.83 -0.49 10.12
CA MET A 205 6.64 -1.32 10.33
C MET A 205 6.96 -2.79 10.69
N THR A 206 8.23 -3.17 10.74
CA THR A 206 8.69 -4.53 11.05
C THR A 206 9.21 -4.65 12.47
#